data_42e045057fcd2b655e00a3faf20c1eb0
#
_entry.id   42e045057fcd2b655e00a3faf20c1eb0
#
_cell.length_a   1.000
_cell.length_b   1.000
_cell.length_c   1.000
_cell.angle_alpha   90.00
_cell.angle_beta   90.00
_cell.angle_gamma   90.00
#
_symmetry.space_group_name_H-M   'P 1'
#
loop_
_entity.id
_entity.type
_entity.pdbx_description
1 polymer ?
#
loop_
_entity_poly.entity_id
_entity_poly.type
_entity_poly.pdbx_seq_one_letter_code
_entity_poly.pdbx_strand_id
1 'polypeptide(L)'
;MRKFLRVNSPIILLENYSAAIPKPRWQVYGERYAERRAINKSFEFTWPQYQRKPLNQLLMSSLIQQTDSHCSYCDAYPLMSADNTIDHFKPKSKYPIEVCKWENLYVVCAHCQKEKGVNYDEKLLRPDEQGYDFYHYFYYDFTTHEIKILWGLPEEEAQRAETTLQIMNFNHPAMKESRRLSYEGFADRPDFPPNHKTHRFMFE
;
A
#
# COMPACT_ATOMS: atom_id res chain seq x y z
N MET A 1 -7.60 2.95 -5.67
CA MET A 1 -6.57 3.54 -4.74
C MET A 1 -6.65 5.05 -4.84
N ARG A 2 -6.78 5.73 -3.72
CA ARG A 2 -6.64 7.19 -3.70
C ARG A 2 -5.15 7.56 -3.78
N LYS A 3 -4.82 8.62 -4.54
CA LYS A 3 -3.46 9.17 -4.59
C LYS A 3 -3.06 9.75 -3.22
N PHE A 4 -1.81 9.53 -2.84
CA PHE A 4 -1.20 10.24 -1.71
C PHE A 4 0.24 10.65 -2.03
N LEU A 5 0.73 11.64 -1.31
CA LEU A 5 2.13 12.04 -1.41
C LEU A 5 2.94 11.29 -0.36
N ARG A 6 3.95 10.57 -0.81
CA ARG A 6 4.84 9.87 0.11
C ARG A 6 5.68 10.88 0.88
N VAL A 7 5.66 10.77 2.20
CA VAL A 7 6.56 11.54 3.06
C VAL A 7 7.99 11.04 2.90
N ASN A 8 8.96 11.88 3.24
CA ASN A 8 10.37 11.52 3.18
C ASN A 8 10.65 10.25 3.99
N SER A 9 11.58 9.45 3.50
CA SER A 9 12.01 8.24 4.21
C SER A 9 12.46 8.60 5.63
N PRO A 10 11.97 7.90 6.66
CA PRO A 10 12.43 8.09 8.02
C PRO A 10 13.94 7.98 8.12
N ILE A 11 14.56 8.93 8.84
CA ILE A 11 16.02 9.03 8.97
C ILE A 11 16.67 7.72 9.44
N ILE A 12 15.96 6.97 10.28
CA ILE A 12 16.39 5.66 10.77
C ILE A 12 16.73 4.65 9.65
N LEU A 13 16.08 4.76 8.49
CA LEU A 13 16.36 3.91 7.33
C LEU A 13 17.55 4.40 6.52
N LEU A 14 17.80 5.71 6.51
CA LEU A 14 18.81 6.37 5.69
C LEU A 14 20.18 6.45 6.39
N GLU A 15 20.19 6.50 7.73
CA GLU A 15 21.44 6.53 8.49
C GLU A 15 22.30 5.29 8.22
N ASN A 16 23.60 5.46 8.32
CA ASN A 16 24.54 4.35 8.26
C ASN A 16 24.21 3.29 9.32
N TYR A 17 24.29 2.04 8.91
CA TYR A 17 24.06 0.91 9.82
C TYR A 17 24.98 0.96 11.03
N SER A 18 26.28 1.20 10.79
CA SER A 18 27.30 1.45 11.81
C SER A 18 28.50 2.17 11.19
N ALA A 19 29.43 2.62 12.01
CA ALA A 19 30.71 3.19 11.53
C ALA A 19 31.53 2.19 10.68
N ALA A 20 31.46 0.90 11.01
CA ALA A 20 32.12 -0.16 10.25
C ALA A 20 31.40 -0.57 8.98
N ILE A 21 30.09 -0.25 8.86
CA ILE A 21 29.26 -0.53 7.70
C ILE A 21 28.57 0.77 7.29
N PRO A 22 29.24 1.63 6.50
CA PRO A 22 28.74 2.94 6.10
C PRO A 22 27.74 2.84 4.94
N LYS A 23 26.71 2.01 5.11
CA LYS A 23 25.59 1.83 4.19
C LYS A 23 24.28 2.17 4.90
N PRO A 24 23.25 2.67 4.20
CA PRO A 24 21.92 2.88 4.76
C PRO A 24 21.36 1.61 5.43
N ARG A 25 20.70 1.77 6.58
CA ARG A 25 20.17 0.60 7.32
C ARG A 25 19.22 -0.23 6.49
N TRP A 26 18.32 0.41 5.71
CA TRP A 26 17.38 -0.34 4.88
C TRP A 26 18.12 -1.32 3.94
N GLN A 27 19.24 -0.88 3.36
CA GLN A 27 20.03 -1.69 2.44
C GLN A 27 20.68 -2.87 3.15
N VAL A 28 21.32 -2.63 4.30
CA VAL A 28 21.97 -3.70 5.08
C VAL A 28 20.95 -4.74 5.54
N TYR A 29 19.76 -4.31 5.95
CA TYR A 29 18.69 -5.24 6.33
C TYR A 29 18.22 -6.07 5.14
N GLY A 30 18.08 -5.48 3.97
CA GLY A 30 17.73 -6.17 2.73
C GLY A 30 18.80 -7.17 2.30
N GLU A 31 20.07 -6.77 2.28
CA GLU A 31 21.20 -7.64 1.96
C GLU A 31 21.24 -8.86 2.88
N ARG A 32 21.14 -8.67 4.19
CA ARG A 32 21.10 -9.77 5.16
C ARG A 32 19.93 -10.71 5.00
N TYR A 33 18.75 -10.18 4.67
CA TYR A 33 17.59 -11.03 4.39
C TYR A 33 17.81 -11.82 3.09
N ALA A 34 18.33 -11.19 2.04
CA ALA A 34 18.64 -11.84 0.78
C ALA A 34 19.67 -12.99 0.94
N GLU A 35 20.73 -12.77 1.71
CA GLU A 35 21.74 -13.78 2.03
C GLU A 35 21.11 -14.99 2.73
N ARG A 36 20.28 -14.77 3.75
CA ARG A 36 19.57 -15.84 4.46
C ARG A 36 18.62 -16.61 3.55
N ARG A 37 17.91 -15.91 2.66
CA ARG A 37 17.03 -16.52 1.67
C ARG A 37 17.78 -17.32 0.62
N ALA A 38 18.99 -16.91 0.25
CA ALA A 38 19.84 -17.67 -0.68
C ALA A 38 20.26 -19.03 -0.08
N ILE A 39 20.54 -19.07 1.23
CA ILE A 39 20.89 -20.30 1.95
C ILE A 39 19.64 -21.16 2.23
N ASN A 40 18.54 -20.53 2.66
CA ASN A 40 17.30 -21.20 3.00
C ASN A 40 16.11 -20.48 2.36
N LYS A 41 15.56 -21.02 1.26
CA LYS A 41 14.43 -20.44 0.54
C LYS A 41 13.15 -20.30 1.37
N SER A 42 12.97 -21.09 2.42
CA SER A 42 11.84 -21.02 3.33
C SER A 42 12.08 -20.07 4.53
N PHE A 43 13.25 -19.41 4.59
CA PHE A 43 13.52 -18.46 5.66
C PHE A 43 12.48 -17.30 5.66
N GLU A 44 11.74 -17.17 6.74
CA GLU A 44 10.73 -16.14 6.88
C GLU A 44 11.35 -14.80 7.33
N PHE A 45 10.82 -13.72 6.80
CA PHE A 45 11.21 -12.38 7.19
C PHE A 45 10.67 -12.04 8.57
N THR A 46 11.58 -11.61 9.43
CA THR A 46 11.27 -10.97 10.71
C THR A 46 11.79 -9.54 10.70
N TRP A 47 10.98 -8.61 11.22
CA TRP A 47 11.38 -7.21 11.25
C TRP A 47 12.66 -7.02 12.09
N PRO A 48 13.68 -6.35 11.54
CA PRO A 48 14.89 -6.04 12.29
C PRO A 48 14.56 -5.21 13.54
N GLN A 49 15.41 -5.38 14.56
CA GLN A 49 15.34 -4.56 15.77
C GLN A 49 16.18 -3.30 15.61
N TYR A 50 15.66 -2.17 16.08
CA TYR A 50 16.39 -0.94 16.27
C TYR A 50 16.06 -0.36 17.65
N GLN A 51 17.09 -0.10 18.46
CA GLN A 51 16.91 0.37 19.85
C GLN A 51 15.85 -0.46 20.64
N ARG A 52 15.96 -1.79 20.53
CA ARG A 52 15.08 -2.78 21.19
C ARG A 52 13.61 -2.74 20.76
N LYS A 53 13.26 -2.05 19.66
CA LYS A 53 11.93 -2.04 19.09
C LYS A 53 11.95 -2.63 17.68
N PRO A 54 10.94 -3.41 17.29
CA PRO A 54 10.83 -3.87 15.90
C PRO A 54 10.69 -2.67 14.94
N LEU A 55 11.39 -2.71 13.82
CA LEU A 55 11.45 -1.61 12.87
C LEU A 55 10.08 -1.20 12.34
N ASN A 56 9.19 -2.17 12.09
CA ASN A 56 7.82 -1.88 11.64
C ASN A 56 7.05 -0.98 12.61
N GLN A 57 7.24 -1.14 13.91
CA GLN A 57 6.58 -0.28 14.92
C GLN A 57 7.07 1.16 14.82
N LEU A 58 8.35 1.36 14.49
CA LEU A 58 8.94 2.69 14.35
C LEU A 58 8.54 3.38 13.04
N LEU A 59 8.23 2.60 12.00
CA LEU A 59 7.82 3.12 10.69
C LEU A 59 6.31 3.37 10.59
N MET A 60 5.52 2.70 11.42
CA MET A 60 4.06 2.68 11.31
C MET A 60 3.44 4.08 11.39
N SER A 61 3.91 4.94 12.30
CA SER A 61 3.37 6.30 12.46
C SER A 61 3.52 7.14 11.19
N SER A 62 4.67 7.06 10.52
CA SER A 62 4.92 7.79 9.27
C SER A 62 4.08 7.24 8.11
N LEU A 63 3.88 5.90 8.06
CA LEU A 63 3.01 5.27 7.05
C LEU A 63 1.53 5.64 7.24
N ILE A 64 1.07 5.70 8.49
CA ILE A 64 -0.31 6.11 8.82
C ILE A 64 -0.53 7.59 8.51
N GLN A 65 0.43 8.44 8.87
CA GLN A 65 0.35 9.89 8.63
C GLN A 65 0.20 10.22 7.15
N GLN A 66 0.99 9.59 6.26
CA GLN A 66 0.96 9.90 4.82
C GLN A 66 -0.36 9.52 4.13
N THR A 67 -1.17 8.67 4.75
CA THR A 67 -2.46 8.22 4.21
C THR A 67 -3.65 8.75 4.99
N ASP A 68 -3.46 9.67 5.94
CA ASP A 68 -4.52 10.16 6.85
C ASP A 68 -5.24 9.03 7.57
N SER A 69 -4.50 8.03 8.07
CA SER A 69 -5.05 6.82 8.72
C SER A 69 -5.92 5.92 7.82
N HIS A 70 -5.71 5.96 6.51
CA HIS A 70 -6.42 5.12 5.55
C HIS A 70 -5.53 4.01 5.01
N CYS A 71 -6.16 2.95 4.53
CA CYS A 71 -5.48 1.90 3.78
C CYS A 71 -4.90 2.47 2.47
N SER A 72 -3.60 2.27 2.23
CA SER A 72 -2.93 2.76 1.01
C SER A 72 -3.56 2.24 -0.28
N TYR A 73 -4.25 1.09 -0.24
CA TYR A 73 -4.82 0.47 -1.44
C TYR A 73 -6.30 0.74 -1.61
N CYS A 74 -7.13 0.42 -0.64
CA CYS A 74 -8.59 0.58 -0.78
C CYS A 74 -9.15 1.87 -0.18
N ASP A 75 -8.32 2.66 0.50
CA ASP A 75 -8.73 3.89 1.20
C ASP A 75 -9.79 3.66 2.30
N ALA A 76 -9.83 2.45 2.88
CA ALA A 76 -10.69 2.17 4.04
C ALA A 76 -10.21 2.93 5.28
N TYR A 77 -11.15 3.46 6.08
CA TYR A 77 -10.93 4.25 7.29
C TYR A 77 -11.93 3.85 8.40
N PRO A 78 -11.55 3.94 9.67
CA PRO A 78 -10.18 4.07 10.16
C PRO A 78 -9.42 2.76 10.03
N LEU A 79 -8.10 2.84 9.86
CA LEU A 79 -7.26 1.65 10.03
C LEU A 79 -7.19 1.33 11.52
N MET A 80 -7.85 0.26 11.92
CA MET A 80 -7.79 -0.24 13.30
C MET A 80 -6.40 -0.78 13.60
N SER A 81 -5.86 -0.50 14.77
CA SER A 81 -4.48 -0.90 15.15
C SER A 81 -4.23 -2.41 15.06
N ALA A 82 -5.26 -3.22 15.27
CA ALA A 82 -5.20 -4.68 15.14
C ALA A 82 -5.14 -5.13 13.66
N ASP A 83 -5.63 -4.31 12.74
CA ASP A 83 -5.74 -4.63 11.31
C ASP A 83 -4.65 -3.94 10.47
N ASN A 84 -3.84 -3.05 11.08
CA ASN A 84 -2.79 -2.34 10.40
C ASN A 84 -1.61 -3.27 10.13
N THR A 85 -1.33 -3.49 8.87
CA THR A 85 -0.16 -4.26 8.45
C THR A 85 0.71 -3.42 7.51
N ILE A 86 2.00 -3.74 7.46
CA ILE A 86 2.89 -3.19 6.44
C ILE A 86 3.00 -4.23 5.33
N ASP A 87 2.46 -3.88 4.16
CA ASP A 87 2.64 -4.67 2.95
C ASP A 87 3.91 -4.25 2.21
N HIS A 88 4.53 -5.22 1.55
CA HIS A 88 5.62 -5.01 0.60
C HIS A 88 5.03 -4.97 -0.81
N PHE A 89 5.04 -3.80 -1.45
CA PHE A 89 4.52 -3.63 -2.81
C PHE A 89 5.15 -4.64 -3.77
N LYS A 90 6.48 -4.67 -3.82
CA LYS A 90 7.25 -5.76 -4.42
C LYS A 90 7.45 -6.85 -3.38
N PRO A 91 6.98 -8.08 -3.62
CA PRO A 91 7.00 -9.14 -2.61
C PRO A 91 8.41 -9.46 -2.11
N LYS A 92 8.57 -9.51 -0.80
CA LYS A 92 9.86 -9.83 -0.15
C LYS A 92 10.48 -11.16 -0.59
N SER A 93 9.66 -12.09 -1.07
CA SER A 93 10.14 -13.39 -1.59
C SER A 93 10.87 -13.28 -2.91
N LYS A 94 10.49 -12.32 -3.76
CA LYS A 94 11.08 -12.05 -5.08
C LYS A 94 12.08 -10.89 -5.05
N TYR A 95 11.88 -9.93 -4.15
CA TYR A 95 12.69 -8.70 -4.02
C TYR A 95 13.24 -8.53 -2.60
N PRO A 96 14.05 -9.48 -2.10
CA PRO A 96 14.50 -9.50 -0.72
C PRO A 96 15.35 -8.28 -0.32
N ILE A 97 16.09 -7.69 -1.27
CA ILE A 97 16.90 -6.49 -1.02
C ILE A 97 15.99 -5.28 -0.67
N GLU A 98 14.77 -5.21 -1.23
CA GLU A 98 13.86 -4.09 -1.03
C GLU A 98 12.95 -4.25 0.20
N VAL A 99 13.19 -5.26 1.04
CA VAL A 99 12.30 -5.58 2.19
C VAL A 99 12.17 -4.46 3.22
N CYS A 100 13.17 -3.61 3.38
CA CYS A 100 13.13 -2.44 4.27
C CYS A 100 13.23 -1.11 3.51
N LYS A 101 13.13 -1.12 2.17
CA LYS A 101 13.16 0.09 1.36
C LYS A 101 11.86 0.87 1.54
N TRP A 102 11.94 2.16 1.90
CA TRP A 102 10.77 2.98 2.25
C TRP A 102 9.70 2.99 1.16
N GLU A 103 10.12 3.11 -0.10
CA GLU A 103 9.24 3.16 -1.26
C GLU A 103 8.50 1.83 -1.53
N ASN A 104 8.94 0.74 -0.87
CA ASN A 104 8.33 -0.58 -0.98
C ASN A 104 7.34 -0.89 0.16
N LEU A 105 7.18 0.01 1.14
CA LEU A 105 6.40 -0.22 2.34
C LEU A 105 5.09 0.58 2.31
N TYR A 106 3.97 -0.11 2.54
CA TYR A 106 2.63 0.49 2.54
C TYR A 106 1.84 0.03 3.76
N VAL A 107 1.17 0.96 4.43
CA VAL A 107 0.20 0.60 5.46
C VAL A 107 -1.11 0.17 4.78
N VAL A 108 -1.58 -1.02 5.09
CA VAL A 108 -2.77 -1.59 4.45
C VAL A 108 -3.66 -2.31 5.47
N CYS A 109 -4.94 -2.45 5.15
CA CYS A 109 -5.84 -3.30 5.91
C CYS A 109 -5.56 -4.79 5.64
N ALA A 110 -5.96 -5.66 6.57
CA ALA A 110 -5.76 -7.11 6.47
C ALA A 110 -6.37 -7.69 5.19
N HIS A 111 -7.52 -7.19 4.74
CA HIS A 111 -8.16 -7.63 3.50
C HIS A 111 -7.25 -7.36 2.28
N CYS A 112 -6.79 -6.13 2.09
CA CYS A 112 -5.92 -5.79 0.95
C CYS A 112 -4.59 -6.55 0.98
N GLN A 113 -4.00 -6.75 2.16
CA GLN A 113 -2.80 -7.56 2.30
C GLN A 113 -3.02 -9.01 1.86
N LYS A 114 -4.16 -9.60 2.25
CA LYS A 114 -4.52 -10.96 1.90
C LYS A 114 -4.76 -11.11 0.38
N GLU A 115 -5.56 -10.22 -0.20
CA GLU A 115 -5.91 -10.28 -1.63
C GLU A 115 -4.70 -10.09 -2.53
N LYS A 116 -3.88 -9.07 -2.27
CA LYS A 116 -2.64 -8.87 -3.02
C LYS A 116 -1.64 -10.00 -2.79
N GLY A 117 -1.43 -10.41 -1.55
CA GLY A 117 -0.50 -11.47 -1.19
C GLY A 117 0.90 -11.26 -1.77
N VAL A 118 1.41 -12.26 -2.49
CA VAL A 118 2.72 -12.23 -3.18
C VAL A 118 2.62 -11.89 -4.66
N ASN A 119 1.43 -11.49 -5.12
CA ASN A 119 1.21 -11.11 -6.51
C ASN A 119 1.84 -9.74 -6.78
N TYR A 120 2.51 -9.64 -7.91
CA TYR A 120 3.18 -8.43 -8.35
C TYR A 120 3.45 -8.51 -9.86
N ASP A 121 3.25 -7.40 -10.52
CA ASP A 121 3.59 -7.15 -11.92
C ASP A 121 4.15 -5.73 -12.03
N GLU A 122 5.05 -5.47 -12.97
CA GLU A 122 5.64 -4.14 -13.19
C GLU A 122 4.59 -3.10 -13.67
N LYS A 123 3.47 -3.58 -14.21
CA LYS A 123 2.33 -2.74 -14.62
C LYS A 123 1.44 -2.31 -13.46
N LEU A 124 1.60 -2.95 -12.27
CA LEU A 124 0.79 -2.62 -11.10
C LEU A 124 0.93 -1.14 -10.73
N LEU A 125 -0.18 -0.41 -10.73
CA LEU A 125 -0.23 1.01 -10.36
C LEU A 125 0.10 1.21 -8.89
N ARG A 126 0.84 2.28 -8.59
CA ARG A 126 1.17 2.69 -7.23
C ARG A 126 0.40 3.95 -6.86
N PRO A 127 -0.22 4.01 -5.68
CA PRO A 127 -0.98 5.19 -5.26
C PRO A 127 -0.11 6.44 -5.01
N ASP A 128 1.21 6.28 -4.87
CA ASP A 128 2.19 7.33 -4.63
C ASP A 128 3.11 7.61 -5.83
N GLU A 129 2.88 6.98 -6.97
CA GLU A 129 3.71 7.27 -8.15
C GLU A 129 3.37 8.63 -8.76
N GLN A 130 4.39 9.26 -9.32
CA GLN A 130 4.21 10.52 -10.04
C GLN A 130 3.26 10.30 -11.23
N GLY A 131 2.26 11.16 -11.36
CA GLY A 131 1.28 11.06 -12.45
C GLY A 131 0.12 10.11 -12.18
N TYR A 132 0.15 9.29 -11.11
CA TYR A 132 -1.02 8.51 -10.75
C TYR A 132 -2.18 9.43 -10.33
N ASP A 133 -3.35 9.14 -10.87
CA ASP A 133 -4.62 9.70 -10.45
C ASP A 133 -5.70 8.62 -10.59
N PHE A 134 -6.62 8.53 -9.63
CA PHE A 134 -7.65 7.51 -9.67
C PHE A 134 -8.55 7.66 -10.91
N TYR A 135 -9.00 8.88 -11.18
CA TYR A 135 -9.93 9.16 -12.27
C TYR A 135 -9.30 9.18 -13.66
N HIS A 136 -7.98 9.15 -13.72
CA HIS A 136 -7.28 8.92 -14.98
C HIS A 136 -7.40 7.46 -15.45
N TYR A 137 -7.41 6.50 -14.50
CA TYR A 137 -7.44 5.06 -14.81
C TYR A 137 -8.79 4.42 -14.61
N PHE A 138 -9.59 4.93 -13.67
CA PHE A 138 -10.79 4.28 -13.17
C PHE A 138 -11.95 5.24 -13.02
N TYR A 139 -13.14 4.67 -12.94
CA TYR A 139 -14.31 5.35 -12.41
C TYR A 139 -15.05 4.43 -11.42
N TYR A 140 -15.80 5.04 -10.53
CA TYR A 140 -16.67 4.32 -9.60
C TYR A 140 -18.07 4.24 -10.16
N ASP A 141 -18.60 3.02 -10.29
CA ASP A 141 -19.97 2.78 -10.72
C ASP A 141 -20.90 2.74 -9.50
N PHE A 142 -21.69 3.78 -9.32
CA PHE A 142 -22.63 3.93 -8.20
C PHE A 142 -23.78 2.92 -8.21
N THR A 143 -24.05 2.24 -9.33
CA THR A 143 -25.11 1.25 -9.45
C THR A 143 -24.64 -0.14 -8.99
N THR A 144 -23.43 -0.51 -9.38
CA THR A 144 -22.86 -1.83 -9.08
C THR A 144 -21.84 -1.81 -7.94
N HIS A 145 -21.47 -0.63 -7.49
CA HIS A 145 -20.42 -0.38 -6.50
C HIS A 145 -19.05 -0.96 -6.88
N GLU A 146 -18.82 -1.05 -8.19
CA GLU A 146 -17.57 -1.52 -8.78
C GLU A 146 -16.64 -0.36 -9.13
N ILE A 147 -15.35 -0.66 -9.10
CA ILE A 147 -14.34 0.16 -9.76
C ILE A 147 -14.19 -0.39 -11.16
N LYS A 148 -14.39 0.45 -12.17
CA LYS A 148 -14.29 0.09 -13.58
C LYS A 148 -13.16 0.87 -14.24
N ILE A 149 -12.56 0.28 -15.26
CA ILE A 149 -11.51 0.92 -16.05
C ILE A 149 -12.17 2.01 -16.91
N LEU A 150 -11.54 3.19 -16.93
CA LEU A 150 -11.96 4.27 -17.81
C LEU A 150 -11.77 3.83 -19.27
N TRP A 151 -12.81 4.01 -20.08
CA TRP A 151 -12.73 3.68 -21.51
C TRP A 151 -11.88 4.71 -22.28
N GLY A 152 -11.25 4.27 -23.37
CA GLY A 152 -10.44 5.17 -24.21
C GLY A 152 -8.99 5.40 -23.70
N LEU A 153 -8.55 4.67 -22.67
CA LEU A 153 -7.15 4.71 -22.26
C LEU A 153 -6.24 4.16 -23.36
N PRO A 154 -5.01 4.69 -23.50
CA PRO A 154 -3.95 4.04 -24.25
C PRO A 154 -3.76 2.58 -23.79
N GLU A 155 -3.36 1.70 -24.71
CA GLU A 155 -3.25 0.27 -24.43
C GLU A 155 -2.40 -0.05 -23.21
N GLU A 156 -1.25 0.59 -23.05
CA GLU A 156 -0.36 0.40 -21.91
C GLU A 156 -1.03 0.80 -20.58
N GLU A 157 -1.73 1.92 -20.57
CA GLU A 157 -2.44 2.40 -19.38
C GLU A 157 -3.64 1.51 -19.04
N ALA A 158 -4.38 1.05 -20.05
CA ALA A 158 -5.48 0.09 -19.88
C ALA A 158 -4.98 -1.23 -19.27
N GLN A 159 -3.83 -1.75 -19.74
CA GLN A 159 -3.19 -2.93 -19.17
C GLN A 159 -2.75 -2.71 -17.73
N ARG A 160 -2.23 -1.53 -17.38
CA ARG A 160 -1.89 -1.17 -15.99
C ARG A 160 -3.14 -1.16 -15.09
N ALA A 161 -4.22 -0.57 -15.57
CA ALA A 161 -5.49 -0.53 -14.85
C ALA A 161 -6.04 -1.95 -14.62
N GLU A 162 -6.07 -2.78 -15.66
CA GLU A 162 -6.53 -4.17 -15.58
C GLU A 162 -5.70 -5.00 -14.59
N THR A 163 -4.37 -4.95 -14.71
CA THR A 163 -3.44 -5.61 -13.80
C THR A 163 -3.70 -5.20 -12.35
N THR A 164 -3.97 -3.92 -12.13
CA THR A 164 -4.26 -3.40 -10.79
C THR A 164 -5.57 -3.93 -10.23
N LEU A 165 -6.65 -3.92 -11.02
CA LEU A 165 -7.94 -4.48 -10.58
C LEU A 165 -7.84 -5.96 -10.25
N GLN A 166 -7.11 -6.73 -11.07
CA GLN A 166 -6.93 -8.16 -10.88
C GLN A 166 -6.10 -8.47 -9.63
N ILE A 167 -4.91 -7.87 -9.50
CA ILE A 167 -4.00 -8.16 -8.37
C ILE A 167 -4.59 -7.70 -7.03
N MET A 168 -5.21 -6.52 -7.00
CA MET A 168 -5.77 -5.95 -5.78
C MET A 168 -7.17 -6.48 -5.46
N ASN A 169 -7.80 -7.19 -6.39
CA ASN A 169 -9.16 -7.73 -6.28
C ASN A 169 -10.18 -6.70 -5.74
N PHE A 170 -10.10 -5.46 -6.27
CA PHE A 170 -10.92 -4.35 -5.76
C PHE A 170 -12.42 -4.58 -5.89
N ASN A 171 -12.85 -5.46 -6.80
CA ASN A 171 -14.26 -5.79 -6.98
C ASN A 171 -14.68 -7.07 -6.25
N HIS A 172 -13.87 -7.54 -5.27
CA HIS A 172 -14.32 -8.57 -4.33
C HIS A 172 -15.66 -8.18 -3.69
N PRO A 173 -16.62 -9.13 -3.51
CA PRO A 173 -17.96 -8.82 -2.97
C PRO A 173 -17.93 -8.00 -1.67
N ALA A 174 -17.04 -8.34 -0.72
CA ALA A 174 -16.89 -7.59 0.53
C ALA A 174 -16.44 -6.14 0.32
N MET A 175 -15.61 -5.88 -0.71
CA MET A 175 -15.16 -4.53 -1.04
C MET A 175 -16.26 -3.70 -1.71
N LYS A 176 -17.08 -4.33 -2.57
CA LYS A 176 -18.27 -3.68 -3.15
C LYS A 176 -19.26 -3.30 -2.07
N GLU A 177 -19.53 -4.21 -1.16
CA GLU A 177 -20.43 -3.96 -0.02
C GLU A 177 -19.89 -2.85 0.90
N SER A 178 -18.60 -2.84 1.21
CA SER A 178 -17.97 -1.76 1.99
C SER A 178 -18.16 -0.40 1.32
N ARG A 179 -17.98 -0.30 -0.01
CA ARG A 179 -18.21 0.93 -0.77
C ARG A 179 -19.69 1.33 -0.78
N ARG A 180 -20.60 0.37 -0.97
CA ARG A 180 -22.05 0.63 -0.92
C ARG A 180 -22.46 1.26 0.41
N LEU A 181 -22.09 0.63 1.52
CA LEU A 181 -22.39 1.12 2.87
C LEU A 181 -21.78 2.50 3.13
N SER A 182 -20.56 2.72 2.64
CA SER A 182 -19.89 4.01 2.75
C SER A 182 -20.59 5.08 1.95
N TYR A 183 -20.99 4.78 0.72
CA TYR A 183 -21.74 5.71 -0.13
C TYR A 183 -23.09 6.09 0.50
N GLU A 184 -23.89 5.11 0.90
CA GLU A 184 -25.18 5.34 1.57
C GLU A 184 -25.05 6.14 2.88
N GLY A 185 -23.97 5.91 3.63
CA GLY A 185 -23.72 6.61 4.90
C GLY A 185 -23.25 8.06 4.76
N PHE A 186 -22.61 8.42 3.65
CA PHE A 186 -21.94 9.72 3.50
C PHE A 186 -22.42 10.57 2.33
N ALA A 187 -23.18 10.00 1.36
CA ALA A 187 -23.62 10.74 0.17
C ALA A 187 -24.44 11.98 0.52
N ASP A 188 -25.32 11.86 1.51
CA ASP A 188 -26.20 12.94 1.97
C ASP A 188 -25.61 13.79 3.13
N ARG A 189 -24.32 13.61 3.41
CA ARG A 189 -23.62 14.31 4.52
C ARG A 189 -22.43 15.10 4.00
N PRO A 190 -22.66 16.20 3.26
CA PRO A 190 -21.58 17.02 2.68
C PRO A 190 -20.69 17.68 3.72
N ASP A 191 -21.22 17.92 4.92
CA ASP A 191 -20.53 18.49 6.08
C ASP A 191 -19.63 17.49 6.82
N PHE A 192 -19.75 16.19 6.50
CA PHE A 192 -18.91 15.17 7.14
C PHE A 192 -17.44 15.33 6.68
N PRO A 193 -16.50 15.42 7.63
CA PRO A 193 -15.09 15.69 7.28
C PRO A 193 -14.54 14.70 6.26
N PRO A 194 -13.97 15.16 5.12
CA PRO A 194 -13.47 14.29 4.07
C PRO A 194 -12.47 13.24 4.58
N ASN A 195 -11.58 13.62 5.49
CA ASN A 195 -10.57 12.72 6.06
C ASN A 195 -11.12 11.64 7.01
N HIS A 196 -12.42 11.67 7.31
CA HIS A 196 -13.08 10.63 8.09
C HIS A 196 -13.97 9.72 7.23
N LYS A 197 -14.09 9.99 5.93
CA LYS A 197 -14.82 9.11 5.00
C LYS A 197 -13.93 7.94 4.61
N THR A 198 -14.50 6.75 4.54
CA THR A 198 -13.84 5.61 3.92
C THR A 198 -14.07 5.63 2.41
N HIS A 199 -13.10 5.15 1.62
CA HIS A 199 -13.17 5.15 0.15
C HIS A 199 -13.41 6.55 -0.45
N ARG A 200 -12.60 7.55 -0.03
CA ARG A 200 -12.74 8.98 -0.38
C ARG A 200 -12.83 9.26 -1.87
N PHE A 201 -12.18 8.45 -2.70
CA PHE A 201 -12.26 8.56 -4.16
C PHE A 201 -13.70 8.48 -4.72
N MET A 202 -14.69 8.05 -3.96
CA MET A 202 -16.09 8.06 -4.40
C MET A 202 -16.75 9.44 -4.27
N PHE A 203 -16.11 10.38 -3.58
CA PHE A 203 -16.66 11.68 -3.20
C PHE A 203 -15.81 12.87 -3.70
N GLU A 204 -14.80 12.61 -4.51
CA GLU A 204 -13.90 13.62 -5.11
C GLU A 204 -14.32 14.07 -6.50
#